data_368859e66693c71cb6c2bd2f727c27a2
#
_entry.id   368859e66693c71cb6c2bd2f727c27a2
#
_cell.length_a   1.000
_cell.length_b   1.000
_cell.length_c   1.000
_cell.angle_alpha   90.00
_cell.angle_beta   90.00
_cell.angle_gamma   90.00
#
_symmetry.space_group_name_H-M   'P 1'
#
loop_
_entity.id
_entity.type
_entity.pdbx_description
1 polymer ?
#
loop_
_entity_poly.entity_id
_entity_poly.type
_entity_poly.pdbx_seq_one_letter_code
_entity_poly.pdbx_strand_id
1 'polypeptide(L)'
;LSGFPQEDKNRIKIVFHDLKAEINSQINAEIGNPNIILHLAAASHVDRSIKYPMEFVQDNVAGTVNLLNFAKKLDQLEKFIYFSTDEIFGNAPEGVSYNEYDRYNSTNHYSASKAAAEEFCVAYENTYKLPIFITHTMNVFGERQHPEKYIPMVIKRVRDNEKVFVHSNKEKTKAGSRHYIHAKDVADGLMFILKLKDYAHKGDFGNAKCPK
;
A
#
# COMPACT_ATOMS: atom_id res chain seq x y z
N LEU A 1 1.63 19.17 8.08
CA LEU A 1 0.62 19.98 7.34
C LEU A 1 1.17 21.35 6.88
N SER A 2 2.50 21.58 7.00
CA SER A 2 3.14 22.76 6.42
C SER A 2 2.98 22.73 4.88
N GLY A 3 2.41 23.77 4.29
CA GLY A 3 2.18 23.86 2.84
C GLY A 3 0.72 23.71 2.39
N PHE A 4 -0.19 23.34 3.30
CA PHE A 4 -1.63 23.38 3.00
C PHE A 4 -2.23 24.75 3.36
N PRO A 5 -3.21 25.26 2.58
CA PRO A 5 -4.03 26.40 2.96
C PRO A 5 -4.66 26.19 4.34
N GLN A 6 -4.93 27.26 5.07
CA GLN A 6 -5.50 27.15 6.42
C GLN A 6 -6.90 26.55 6.39
N GLU A 7 -7.70 26.87 5.37
CA GLU A 7 -9.05 26.30 5.17
C GLU A 7 -9.03 24.78 5.01
N ASP A 8 -8.03 24.22 4.29
CA ASP A 8 -7.86 22.77 4.16
C ASP A 8 -7.41 22.14 5.46
N LYS A 9 -6.52 22.81 6.22
CA LYS A 9 -6.09 22.32 7.54
C LYS A 9 -7.26 22.17 8.51
N ASN A 10 -8.23 23.07 8.47
CA ASN A 10 -9.40 23.04 9.33
C ASN A 10 -10.33 21.85 9.02
N ARG A 11 -10.19 21.24 7.85
CA ARG A 11 -10.94 20.02 7.42
C ARG A 11 -10.24 18.73 7.83
N ILE A 12 -9.01 18.79 8.35
CA ILE A 12 -8.21 17.62 8.72
C ILE A 12 -8.29 17.43 10.23
N LYS A 13 -8.79 16.27 10.64
CA LYS A 13 -8.73 15.81 12.03
C LYS A 13 -7.63 14.74 12.16
N ILE A 14 -6.73 14.90 13.12
CA ILE A 14 -5.68 13.91 13.40
C ILE A 14 -6.11 13.10 14.62
N VAL A 15 -6.16 11.77 14.45
CA VAL A 15 -6.41 10.80 15.51
C VAL A 15 -5.17 9.89 15.60
N PHE A 16 -4.58 9.80 16.79
CA PHE A 16 -3.41 8.94 17.02
C PHE A 16 -3.86 7.58 17.51
N HIS A 17 -3.54 6.53 16.76
CA HIS A 17 -3.86 5.16 17.11
C HIS A 17 -2.82 4.20 16.51
N ASP A 18 -2.43 3.17 17.28
CA ASP A 18 -1.63 2.05 16.77
C ASP A 18 -2.60 0.97 16.25
N LEU A 19 -2.59 0.72 14.95
CA LEU A 19 -3.47 -0.26 14.31
C LEU A 19 -3.26 -1.70 14.81
N LYS A 20 -2.16 -2.01 15.49
CA LYS A 20 -1.99 -3.30 16.18
C LYS A 20 -3.01 -3.52 17.28
N ALA A 21 -3.55 -2.44 17.84
CA ALA A 21 -4.63 -2.48 18.80
C ALA A 21 -5.99 -2.31 18.11
N GLU A 22 -7.01 -2.93 18.70
CA GLU A 22 -8.38 -2.74 18.21
C GLU A 22 -8.83 -1.28 18.33
N ILE A 23 -9.59 -0.83 17.34
CA ILE A 23 -10.25 0.48 17.40
C ILE A 23 -11.38 0.39 18.42
N ASN A 24 -11.12 0.87 19.63
CA ASN A 24 -12.06 0.88 20.74
C ASN A 24 -13.13 1.96 20.57
N SER A 25 -14.10 2.00 21.48
CA SER A 25 -15.23 2.92 21.43
C SER A 25 -14.81 4.41 21.44
N GLN A 26 -13.74 4.75 22.18
CA GLN A 26 -13.23 6.12 22.26
C GLN A 26 -12.62 6.54 20.91
N ILE A 27 -11.71 5.73 20.36
CA ILE A 27 -11.09 5.99 19.05
C ILE A 27 -12.16 6.01 17.95
N ASN A 28 -13.12 5.07 18.01
CA ASN A 28 -14.26 5.06 17.08
C ASN A 28 -15.06 6.38 17.14
N ALA A 29 -15.36 6.88 18.34
CA ALA A 29 -16.06 8.16 18.50
C ALA A 29 -15.24 9.35 17.95
N GLU A 30 -13.91 9.28 18.07
CA GLU A 30 -13.03 10.30 17.51
C GLU A 30 -12.97 10.25 15.98
N ILE A 31 -12.90 9.06 15.37
CA ILE A 31 -12.90 8.87 13.91
C ILE A 31 -14.26 9.24 13.32
N GLY A 32 -15.33 8.83 13.97
CA GLY A 32 -16.69 8.97 13.47
C GLY A 32 -17.08 7.85 12.50
N ASN A 33 -17.95 8.17 11.53
CA ASN A 33 -18.47 7.22 10.55
C ASN A 33 -18.00 7.56 9.12
N PRO A 34 -16.75 7.21 8.74
CA PRO A 34 -16.22 7.55 7.43
C PRO A 34 -16.88 6.71 6.32
N ASN A 35 -17.12 7.33 5.17
CA ASN A 35 -17.60 6.66 3.97
C ASN A 35 -16.48 5.96 3.20
N ILE A 36 -15.24 6.44 3.37
CA ILE A 36 -14.08 5.97 2.61
C ILE A 36 -12.92 5.72 3.57
N ILE A 37 -12.27 4.59 3.40
CA ILE A 37 -11.03 4.25 4.09
C ILE A 37 -9.93 4.06 3.05
N LEU A 38 -8.83 4.82 3.20
CA LEU A 38 -7.58 4.61 2.47
C LEU A 38 -6.55 4.00 3.42
N HIS A 39 -6.29 2.71 3.27
CA HIS A 39 -5.35 2.00 4.13
C HIS A 39 -3.94 1.98 3.51
N LEU A 40 -3.14 3.00 3.82
CA LEU A 40 -1.76 3.15 3.37
C LEU A 40 -0.73 2.82 4.46
N ALA A 41 -1.18 2.64 5.70
CA ALA A 41 -0.29 2.35 6.82
C ALA A 41 0.30 0.94 6.71
N ALA A 42 1.63 0.85 6.69
CA ALA A 42 2.34 -0.42 6.67
C ALA A 42 3.81 -0.24 7.10
N ALA A 43 4.38 -1.25 7.72
CA ALA A 43 5.83 -1.40 7.79
C ALA A 43 6.33 -1.84 6.40
N SER A 44 7.31 -1.10 5.82
CA SER A 44 7.70 -1.25 4.40
C SER A 44 9.20 -1.44 4.15
N HIS A 45 10.00 -1.71 5.17
CA HIS A 45 11.46 -1.83 5.04
C HIS A 45 11.86 -3.30 4.95
N VAL A 46 12.29 -3.77 3.76
CA VAL A 46 12.61 -5.18 3.48
C VAL A 46 13.66 -5.74 4.42
N ASP A 47 14.83 -5.08 4.59
CA ASP A 47 15.89 -5.60 5.47
C ASP A 47 15.44 -5.73 6.93
N ARG A 48 14.63 -4.76 7.40
CA ARG A 48 14.03 -4.84 8.73
C ARG A 48 13.06 -6.03 8.84
N SER A 49 12.31 -6.33 7.78
CA SER A 49 11.38 -7.47 7.77
C SER A 49 12.11 -8.81 7.91
N ILE A 50 13.31 -8.93 7.35
CA ILE A 50 14.13 -10.13 7.48
C ILE A 50 14.62 -10.30 8.92
N LYS A 51 14.98 -9.20 9.58
CA LYS A 51 15.48 -9.23 10.95
C LYS A 51 14.37 -9.40 12.00
N TYR A 52 13.21 -8.81 11.77
CA TYR A 52 12.09 -8.76 12.70
C TYR A 52 10.76 -9.12 12.03
N PRO A 53 10.59 -10.36 11.52
CA PRO A 53 9.42 -10.73 10.72
C PRO A 53 8.10 -10.60 11.48
N MET A 54 8.08 -10.88 12.79
CA MET A 54 6.87 -10.79 13.60
C MET A 54 6.34 -9.35 13.75
N GLU A 55 7.21 -8.34 13.72
CA GLU A 55 6.76 -6.95 13.69
C GLU A 55 5.93 -6.69 12.42
N PHE A 56 6.34 -7.23 11.27
CA PHE A 56 5.61 -7.08 10.01
C PHE A 56 4.28 -7.83 9.99
N VAL A 57 4.21 -8.98 10.65
CA VAL A 57 2.92 -9.68 10.85
C VAL A 57 1.98 -8.82 11.69
N GLN A 58 2.47 -8.25 12.78
CA GLN A 58 1.65 -7.41 13.66
C GLN A 58 1.25 -6.10 13.00
N ASP A 59 2.19 -5.39 12.37
CA ASP A 59 1.92 -4.10 11.75
C ASP A 59 1.02 -4.25 10.51
N ASN A 60 1.38 -5.16 9.59
CA ASN A 60 0.74 -5.24 8.28
C ASN A 60 -0.48 -6.17 8.29
N VAL A 61 -0.43 -7.31 8.97
CA VAL A 61 -1.55 -8.27 8.98
C VAL A 61 -2.55 -7.95 10.07
N ALA A 62 -2.12 -7.96 11.35
CA ALA A 62 -3.02 -7.70 12.46
C ALA A 62 -3.59 -6.27 12.38
N GLY A 63 -2.77 -5.27 12.03
CA GLY A 63 -3.23 -3.90 11.81
C GLY A 63 -4.31 -3.79 10.72
N THR A 64 -4.14 -4.50 9.60
CA THR A 64 -5.15 -4.55 8.55
C THR A 64 -6.44 -5.23 9.02
N VAL A 65 -6.33 -6.36 9.74
CA VAL A 65 -7.51 -7.07 10.27
C VAL A 65 -8.28 -6.19 11.27
N ASN A 66 -7.58 -5.46 12.14
CA ASN A 66 -8.24 -4.52 13.07
C ASN A 66 -8.99 -3.41 12.33
N LEU A 67 -8.39 -2.86 11.26
CA LEU A 67 -9.05 -1.85 10.45
C LEU A 67 -10.24 -2.42 9.65
N LEU A 68 -10.14 -3.65 9.15
CA LEU A 68 -11.26 -4.36 8.51
C LEU A 68 -12.39 -4.65 9.50
N ASN A 69 -12.06 -5.02 10.75
CA ASN A 69 -13.04 -5.18 11.84
C ASN A 69 -13.75 -3.87 12.20
N PHE A 70 -13.08 -2.75 12.08
CA PHE A 70 -13.71 -1.44 12.19
C PHE A 70 -14.60 -1.17 10.98
N ALA A 71 -14.08 -1.36 9.77
CA ALA A 71 -14.78 -1.10 8.51
C ALA A 71 -16.11 -1.84 8.40
N LYS A 72 -16.17 -3.11 8.84
CA LYS A 72 -17.41 -3.89 8.80
C LYS A 72 -18.54 -3.41 9.72
N LYS A 73 -18.24 -2.50 10.65
CA LYS A 73 -19.23 -1.89 11.56
C LYS A 73 -19.80 -0.58 11.00
N LEU A 74 -19.29 -0.11 9.87
CA LEU A 74 -19.70 1.15 9.26
C LEU A 74 -20.87 0.93 8.29
N ASP A 75 -22.02 1.52 8.60
CA ASP A 75 -23.24 1.36 7.78
C ASP A 75 -23.18 2.11 6.44
N GLN A 76 -22.29 3.10 6.32
CA GLN A 76 -22.19 3.98 5.15
C GLN A 76 -20.85 3.87 4.43
N LEU A 77 -20.13 2.76 4.61
CA LEU A 77 -18.85 2.57 3.94
C LEU A 77 -19.05 2.36 2.44
N GLU A 78 -18.55 3.29 1.64
CA GLU A 78 -18.61 3.24 0.18
C GLU A 78 -17.37 2.58 -0.44
N LYS A 79 -16.21 2.78 0.17
CA LYS A 79 -14.93 2.23 -0.34
C LYS A 79 -13.94 1.96 0.79
N PHE A 80 -13.31 0.80 0.71
CA PHE A 80 -12.11 0.46 1.46
C PHE A 80 -10.98 0.20 0.46
N ILE A 81 -9.98 1.08 0.38
CA ILE A 81 -8.87 0.94 -0.56
C ILE A 81 -7.64 0.45 0.20
N TYR A 82 -7.23 -0.79 -0.07
CA TYR A 82 -6.02 -1.39 0.47
C TYR A 82 -4.84 -1.15 -0.46
N PHE A 83 -3.81 -0.49 0.05
CA PHE A 83 -2.61 -0.18 -0.71
C PHE A 83 -1.60 -1.32 -0.59
N SER A 84 -1.60 -2.24 -1.57
CA SER A 84 -0.70 -3.38 -1.65
C SER A 84 0.55 -3.03 -2.49
N THR A 85 1.32 -4.03 -2.86
CA THR A 85 2.58 -3.90 -3.57
C THR A 85 2.70 -4.96 -4.67
N ASP A 86 3.39 -4.66 -5.75
CA ASP A 86 3.77 -5.60 -6.79
C ASP A 86 4.76 -6.68 -6.30
N GLU A 87 5.47 -6.43 -5.20
CA GLU A 87 6.42 -7.39 -4.62
C GLU A 87 5.78 -8.71 -4.14
N ILE A 88 4.45 -8.75 -3.99
CA ILE A 88 3.75 -10.00 -3.64
C ILE A 88 3.86 -11.07 -4.72
N PHE A 89 4.00 -10.66 -5.98
CA PHE A 89 4.16 -11.57 -7.12
C PHE A 89 5.60 -12.09 -7.27
N GLY A 90 6.57 -11.47 -6.59
CA GLY A 90 7.98 -11.80 -6.71
C GLY A 90 8.63 -11.28 -7.98
N ASN A 91 9.81 -11.83 -8.30
CA ASN A 91 10.55 -11.39 -9.49
C ASN A 91 9.97 -12.05 -10.75
N ALA A 92 9.52 -11.25 -11.70
CA ALA A 92 9.09 -11.74 -12.99
C ALA A 92 10.31 -12.22 -13.82
N PRO A 93 10.22 -13.38 -14.50
CA PRO A 93 11.19 -13.78 -15.51
C PRO A 93 11.28 -12.76 -16.64
N GLU A 94 12.37 -12.77 -17.41
CA GLU A 94 12.53 -11.86 -18.56
C GLU A 94 11.41 -12.06 -19.59
N GLY A 95 10.75 -10.96 -19.98
CA GLY A 95 9.62 -10.99 -20.93
C GLY A 95 8.27 -11.40 -20.31
N VAL A 96 8.20 -11.66 -19.01
CA VAL A 96 6.96 -11.98 -18.30
C VAL A 96 6.45 -10.76 -17.54
N SER A 97 5.16 -10.48 -17.65
CA SER A 97 4.45 -9.50 -16.82
C SER A 97 3.36 -10.21 -16.04
N TYR A 98 3.28 -9.93 -14.74
CA TYR A 98 2.20 -10.42 -13.89
C TYR A 98 0.96 -9.53 -14.00
N ASN A 99 -0.19 -10.13 -13.77
CA ASN A 99 -1.48 -9.46 -13.65
C ASN A 99 -2.06 -9.69 -12.24
N GLU A 100 -3.17 -9.07 -11.94
CA GLU A 100 -3.80 -9.06 -10.62
C GLU A 100 -4.34 -10.41 -10.16
N TYR A 101 -4.40 -11.40 -11.06
CA TYR A 101 -4.90 -12.76 -10.80
C TYR A 101 -3.78 -13.79 -10.71
N ASP A 102 -2.52 -13.37 -10.90
CA ASP A 102 -1.40 -14.28 -10.81
C ASP A 102 -1.15 -14.70 -9.35
N ARG A 103 -0.57 -15.90 -9.22
CA ARG A 103 -0.27 -16.44 -7.89
C ARG A 103 0.81 -15.62 -7.19
N TYR A 104 0.60 -15.32 -5.91
CA TYR A 104 1.61 -14.70 -5.08
C TYR A 104 2.85 -15.59 -4.92
N ASN A 105 4.00 -14.99 -5.03
CA ASN A 105 5.31 -15.62 -4.89
C ASN A 105 6.26 -14.68 -4.12
N SER A 106 5.88 -14.36 -2.89
CA SER A 106 6.61 -13.42 -2.04
C SER A 106 8.06 -13.88 -1.80
N THR A 107 9.02 -13.00 -2.05
CA THR A 107 10.45 -13.30 -1.94
C THR A 107 11.09 -12.79 -0.64
N ASN A 108 10.35 -12.06 0.18
CA ASN A 108 10.79 -11.54 1.47
C ASN A 108 9.61 -11.44 2.46
N HIS A 109 9.93 -11.22 3.74
CA HIS A 109 8.91 -11.20 4.81
C HIS A 109 7.97 -9.99 4.72
N TYR A 110 8.45 -8.85 4.18
CA TYR A 110 7.59 -7.70 3.91
C TYR A 110 6.53 -8.06 2.87
N SER A 111 6.93 -8.56 1.69
CA SER A 111 5.97 -8.94 0.65
C SER A 111 5.03 -10.05 1.11
N ALA A 112 5.52 -11.02 1.89
CA ALA A 112 4.68 -12.05 2.49
C ALA A 112 3.62 -11.47 3.45
N SER A 113 3.99 -10.49 4.29
CA SER A 113 3.04 -9.84 5.18
C SER A 113 2.00 -9.01 4.43
N LYS A 114 2.39 -8.38 3.31
CA LYS A 114 1.47 -7.63 2.44
C LYS A 114 0.50 -8.56 1.72
N ALA A 115 1.00 -9.69 1.18
CA ALA A 115 0.16 -10.72 0.55
C ALA A 115 -0.86 -11.32 1.55
N ALA A 116 -0.42 -11.63 2.77
CA ALA A 116 -1.31 -12.14 3.82
C ALA A 116 -2.42 -11.13 4.18
N ALA A 117 -2.07 -9.85 4.34
CA ALA A 117 -3.04 -8.80 4.62
C ALA A 117 -4.03 -8.59 3.45
N GLU A 118 -3.56 -8.73 2.21
CA GLU A 118 -4.40 -8.68 1.02
C GLU A 118 -5.41 -9.83 0.98
N GLU A 119 -4.99 -11.05 1.30
CA GLU A 119 -5.89 -12.20 1.40
C GLU A 119 -6.96 -12.01 2.48
N PHE A 120 -6.64 -11.33 3.59
CA PHE A 120 -7.68 -10.91 4.55
C PHE A 120 -8.66 -9.92 3.94
N CYS A 121 -8.21 -8.96 3.14
CA CYS A 121 -9.10 -8.05 2.42
C CYS A 121 -10.06 -8.84 1.51
N VAL A 122 -9.55 -9.78 0.72
CA VAL A 122 -10.36 -10.66 -0.15
C VAL A 122 -11.36 -11.49 0.68
N ALA A 123 -10.93 -12.05 1.80
CA ALA A 123 -11.81 -12.82 2.69
C ALA A 123 -12.95 -11.96 3.27
N TYR A 124 -12.66 -10.73 3.67
CA TYR A 124 -13.67 -9.80 4.19
C TYR A 124 -14.65 -9.32 3.11
N GLU A 125 -14.17 -9.07 1.89
CA GLU A 125 -15.03 -8.81 0.73
C GLU A 125 -16.00 -9.97 0.50
N ASN A 126 -15.48 -11.18 0.43
CA ASN A 126 -16.29 -12.39 0.17
C ASN A 126 -17.30 -12.67 1.29
N THR A 127 -16.88 -12.52 2.56
CA THR A 127 -17.70 -12.89 3.72
C THR A 127 -18.71 -11.80 4.10
N TYR A 128 -18.27 -10.54 4.13
CA TYR A 128 -19.06 -9.43 4.64
C TYR A 128 -19.53 -8.46 3.56
N LYS A 129 -19.15 -8.71 2.29
CA LYS A 129 -19.47 -7.87 1.13
C LYS A 129 -18.99 -6.42 1.30
N LEU A 130 -17.84 -6.25 1.97
CA LEU A 130 -17.22 -4.93 2.07
C LEU A 130 -16.78 -4.44 0.68
N PRO A 131 -16.94 -3.15 0.38
CA PRO A 131 -16.55 -2.55 -0.90
C PRO A 131 -15.03 -2.33 -0.97
N ILE A 132 -14.27 -3.41 -1.12
CA ILE A 132 -12.80 -3.40 -1.07
C ILE A 132 -12.20 -3.25 -2.45
N PHE A 133 -11.27 -2.29 -2.58
CA PHE A 133 -10.38 -2.11 -3.72
C PHE A 133 -8.96 -2.40 -3.30
N ILE A 134 -8.22 -3.17 -4.09
CA ILE A 134 -6.82 -3.49 -3.85
C ILE A 134 -5.98 -2.87 -4.95
N THR A 135 -4.91 -2.17 -4.59
CA THR A 135 -3.97 -1.59 -5.55
C THR A 135 -2.60 -2.24 -5.41
N HIS A 136 -2.02 -2.71 -6.51
CA HIS A 136 -0.65 -3.19 -6.55
C HIS A 136 0.25 -2.08 -7.07
N THR A 137 0.98 -1.44 -6.16
CA THR A 137 1.79 -0.27 -6.48
C THR A 137 3.27 -0.63 -6.46
N MET A 138 3.98 -0.25 -7.53
CA MET A 138 5.43 -0.41 -7.58
C MET A 138 6.13 0.64 -6.71
N ASN A 139 7.46 0.73 -6.82
CA ASN A 139 8.25 1.61 -5.97
C ASN A 139 7.84 3.07 -6.14
N VAL A 140 7.12 3.59 -5.17
CA VAL A 140 6.69 4.99 -5.15
C VAL A 140 7.88 5.88 -4.78
N PHE A 141 8.06 6.97 -5.49
CA PHE A 141 9.03 8.01 -5.17
C PHE A 141 8.39 9.39 -5.24
N GLY A 142 9.03 10.36 -4.62
CA GLY A 142 8.55 11.74 -4.65
C GLY A 142 9.10 12.57 -3.51
N GLU A 143 8.63 13.78 -3.43
CA GLU A 143 8.98 14.74 -2.38
C GLU A 143 8.62 14.16 -1.00
N ARG A 144 9.48 14.42 -0.02
CA ARG A 144 9.34 13.96 1.38
C ARG A 144 9.45 12.45 1.59
N GLN A 145 9.90 11.69 0.57
CA GLN A 145 10.22 10.28 0.75
C GLN A 145 11.34 10.11 1.79
N HIS A 146 11.26 9.05 2.59
CA HIS A 146 12.24 8.78 3.63
C HIS A 146 13.67 8.69 3.05
N PRO A 147 14.67 9.32 3.68
CA PRO A 147 16.04 9.41 3.14
C PRO A 147 16.76 8.09 2.92
N GLU A 148 16.33 7.00 3.58
CA GLU A 148 16.87 5.65 3.38
C GLU A 148 16.44 5.00 2.06
N LYS A 149 15.37 5.50 1.43
CA LYS A 149 14.91 4.96 0.15
C LYS A 149 15.90 5.34 -0.96
N TYR A 150 15.98 4.49 -1.99
CA TYR A 150 17.02 4.54 -3.00
C TYR A 150 17.15 5.92 -3.67
N ILE A 151 16.07 6.50 -4.18
CA ILE A 151 16.12 7.77 -4.92
C ILE A 151 16.61 8.94 -4.04
N PRO A 152 16.01 9.24 -2.87
CA PRO A 152 16.52 10.32 -2.02
C PRO A 152 17.92 10.03 -1.47
N MET A 153 18.27 8.77 -1.19
CA MET A 153 19.61 8.38 -0.78
C MET A 153 20.63 8.66 -1.88
N VAL A 154 20.34 8.30 -3.14
CA VAL A 154 21.22 8.59 -4.29
C VAL A 154 21.41 10.11 -4.46
N ILE A 155 20.32 10.89 -4.44
CA ILE A 155 20.38 12.34 -4.56
C ILE A 155 21.28 12.93 -3.47
N LYS A 156 21.09 12.51 -2.21
CA LYS A 156 21.92 12.98 -1.10
C LYS A 156 23.39 12.64 -1.31
N ARG A 157 23.72 11.38 -1.60
CA ARG A 157 25.11 10.94 -1.78
C ARG A 157 25.81 11.64 -2.92
N VAL A 158 25.13 11.79 -4.06
CA VAL A 158 25.69 12.52 -5.22
C VAL A 158 25.96 13.97 -4.85
N ARG A 159 25.03 14.65 -4.18
CA ARG A 159 25.23 16.03 -3.71
C ARG A 159 26.41 16.16 -2.73
N ASP A 160 26.57 15.17 -1.85
CA ASP A 160 27.61 15.16 -0.82
C ASP A 160 28.95 14.58 -1.35
N ASN A 161 29.09 14.33 -2.67
CA ASN A 161 30.22 13.68 -3.34
C ASN A 161 30.58 12.30 -2.78
N GLU A 162 29.60 11.56 -2.27
CA GLU A 162 29.75 10.20 -1.78
C GLU A 162 29.51 9.16 -2.89
N LYS A 163 30.11 7.97 -2.73
CA LYS A 163 29.89 6.84 -3.65
C LYS A 163 28.46 6.32 -3.53
N VAL A 164 27.83 6.11 -4.68
CA VAL A 164 26.54 5.41 -4.80
C VAL A 164 26.81 3.97 -5.16
N PHE A 165 26.19 3.03 -4.43
CA PHE A 165 26.24 1.60 -4.74
C PHE A 165 24.96 1.18 -5.46
N VAL A 166 25.12 0.48 -6.58
CA VAL A 166 24.03 -0.09 -7.36
C VAL A 166 24.02 -1.60 -7.14
N HIS A 167 22.89 -2.15 -6.73
CA HIS A 167 22.74 -3.60 -6.63
C HIS A 167 22.84 -4.24 -8.01
N SER A 168 23.53 -5.38 -8.10
CA SER A 168 23.75 -6.12 -9.33
C SER A 168 23.67 -7.64 -9.09
N ASN A 169 23.70 -8.42 -10.17
CA ASN A 169 23.92 -9.86 -10.09
C ASN A 169 25.32 -10.17 -9.49
N LYS A 170 25.56 -11.45 -9.14
CA LYS A 170 26.83 -11.88 -8.51
C LYS A 170 28.05 -11.54 -9.36
N GLU A 171 27.94 -11.65 -10.68
CA GLU A 171 28.99 -11.38 -11.67
C GLU A 171 29.22 -9.89 -11.89
N LYS A 172 28.39 -9.01 -11.31
CA LYS A 172 28.43 -7.54 -11.47
C LYS A 172 28.33 -7.06 -12.91
N THR A 173 27.68 -7.85 -13.76
CA THR A 173 27.50 -7.55 -15.19
C THR A 173 26.16 -6.93 -15.52
N LYS A 174 25.12 -7.12 -14.66
CA LYS A 174 23.78 -6.61 -14.87
C LYS A 174 23.29 -5.92 -13.60
N ALA A 175 23.00 -4.62 -13.70
CA ALA A 175 22.38 -3.87 -12.60
C ALA A 175 20.95 -4.35 -12.34
N GLY A 176 20.51 -4.27 -11.08
CA GLY A 176 19.10 -4.47 -10.74
C GLY A 176 18.23 -3.42 -11.41
N SER A 177 17.06 -3.82 -11.88
CA SER A 177 16.04 -2.91 -12.42
C SER A 177 14.81 -2.88 -11.51
N ARG A 178 14.12 -1.74 -11.48
CA ARG A 178 12.87 -1.54 -10.76
C ARG A 178 12.00 -0.61 -11.54
N HIS A 179 10.70 -0.84 -11.47
CA HIS A 179 9.71 0.13 -11.94
C HIS A 179 9.44 1.15 -10.83
N TYR A 180 9.33 2.40 -11.22
CA TYR A 180 9.06 3.51 -10.30
C TYR A 180 7.84 4.29 -10.77
N ILE A 181 7.04 4.73 -9.81
CA ILE A 181 5.90 5.62 -10.04
C ILE A 181 6.02 6.84 -9.12
N HIS A 182 5.70 8.02 -9.63
CA HIS A 182 5.73 9.23 -8.81
C HIS A 182 4.51 9.28 -7.87
N ALA A 183 4.71 9.77 -6.66
CA ALA A 183 3.64 9.86 -5.65
C ALA A 183 2.42 10.66 -6.11
N LYS A 184 2.61 11.66 -7.00
CA LYS A 184 1.52 12.42 -7.60
C LYS A 184 0.66 11.54 -8.51
N ASP A 185 1.29 10.69 -9.35
CA ASP A 185 0.56 9.80 -10.25
C ASP A 185 -0.22 8.74 -9.46
N VAL A 186 0.35 8.28 -8.32
CA VAL A 186 -0.37 7.42 -7.37
C VAL A 186 -1.59 8.14 -6.79
N ALA A 187 -1.43 9.40 -6.38
CA ALA A 187 -2.54 10.20 -5.86
C ALA A 187 -3.64 10.42 -6.92
N ASP A 188 -3.25 10.69 -8.16
CA ASP A 188 -4.19 10.84 -9.27
C ASP A 188 -4.94 9.52 -9.56
N GLY A 189 -4.25 8.37 -9.50
CA GLY A 189 -4.86 7.04 -9.60
C GLY A 189 -5.85 6.77 -8.47
N LEU A 190 -5.50 7.10 -7.22
CA LEU A 190 -6.42 6.99 -6.08
C LEU A 190 -7.63 7.91 -6.25
N MET A 191 -7.44 9.14 -6.71
CA MET A 191 -8.54 10.06 -7.00
C MET A 191 -9.45 9.55 -8.12
N PHE A 192 -8.90 8.81 -9.10
CA PHE A 192 -9.71 8.12 -10.10
C PHE A 192 -10.57 7.04 -9.47
N ILE A 193 -9.99 6.15 -8.64
CA ILE A 193 -10.74 5.09 -7.92
C ILE A 193 -11.83 5.69 -7.04
N LEU A 194 -11.56 6.81 -6.36
CA LEU A 194 -12.54 7.49 -5.50
C LEU A 194 -13.76 8.01 -6.29
N LYS A 195 -13.58 8.36 -7.57
CA LYS A 195 -14.65 8.86 -8.44
C LYS A 195 -15.48 7.77 -9.10
N LEU A 196 -15.04 6.51 -9.06
CA LEU A 196 -15.82 5.39 -9.60
C LEU A 196 -17.13 5.25 -8.82
N LYS A 197 -18.25 5.28 -9.52
CA LYS A 197 -19.60 5.23 -8.91
C LYS A 197 -20.05 3.80 -8.62
N ASP A 198 -19.64 2.86 -9.47
CA ASP A 198 -20.08 1.48 -9.39
C ASP A 198 -18.95 0.61 -8.86
N TYR A 199 -19.22 -0.10 -7.78
CA TYR A 199 -18.41 -1.21 -7.31
C TYR A 199 -18.94 -2.47 -7.99
N ALA A 200 -18.31 -2.88 -9.08
CA ALA A 200 -18.58 -4.20 -9.66
C ALA A 200 -17.87 -5.24 -8.80
N HIS A 201 -18.62 -6.16 -8.21
CA HIS A 201 -18.04 -7.33 -7.55
C HIS A 201 -17.11 -8.09 -8.51
N LYS A 202 -16.04 -8.67 -8.02
CA LYS A 202 -14.99 -9.41 -8.77
C LYS A 202 -15.48 -10.36 -9.88
N GLY A 203 -16.77 -10.68 -9.95
CA GLY A 203 -17.37 -11.47 -11.03
C GLY A 203 -17.57 -10.73 -12.35
N ASP A 204 -17.56 -9.39 -12.34
CA ASP A 204 -17.94 -8.58 -13.51
C ASP A 204 -16.75 -7.96 -14.27
N PHE A 205 -15.54 -8.02 -13.71
CA PHE A 205 -14.34 -7.44 -14.35
C PHE A 205 -13.76 -8.28 -15.50
N GLY A 206 -14.37 -9.43 -15.85
CA GLY A 206 -13.90 -10.27 -16.96
C GLY A 206 -13.87 -9.59 -18.34
N ASN A 207 -14.35 -8.34 -18.48
CA ASN A 207 -14.45 -7.65 -19.76
C ASN A 207 -14.04 -6.15 -19.75
N ALA A 208 -13.54 -5.61 -18.66
CA ALA A 208 -13.01 -4.26 -18.66
C ALA A 208 -11.66 -4.22 -19.39
N LYS A 209 -11.69 -4.00 -20.70
CA LYS A 209 -10.50 -3.66 -21.45
C LYS A 209 -9.97 -2.33 -20.93
N CYS A 210 -8.76 -2.37 -20.35
CA CYS A 210 -8.01 -1.16 -20.06
C CYS A 210 -7.92 -0.31 -21.34
N PRO A 211 -8.32 0.97 -21.34
CA PRO A 211 -8.08 1.81 -22.50
C PRO A 211 -6.56 1.91 -22.72
N LYS A 212 -6.14 1.69 -23.97
CA LYS A 212 -4.75 1.81 -24.39
C LYS A 212 -4.24 3.22 -24.25
#